data_52afdc28c038aa2c3cc2dad41e9b90c6
#
_entry.id   52afdc28c038aa2c3cc2dad41e9b90c6
#
_cell.length_a   1.000
_cell.length_b   1.000
_cell.length_c   1.000
_cell.angle_alpha   90.00
_cell.angle_beta   90.00
_cell.angle_gamma   90.00
#
_symmetry.space_group_name_H-M   'P 1'
#
loop_
_entity.id
_entity.type
_entity.pdbx_description
1 polymer ?
#
loop_
_entity_poly.entity_id
_entity_poly.type
_entity_poly.pdbx_seq_one_letter_code
_entity_poly.pdbx_strand_id
1 'polypeptide(L)'
;MTTESTNTGSPETPDRVQGRQSDSAPRGNLRPPDAPVLGPRPVYRPHVDTHTARAFRRPSGQSGSFAEPLPRGAAPVAGADLQNRPPDAVLAEAFGRPEGSTELLQRDPDAAEGTATVAGPVDPWRDPAAAARLGAPAVPTPTAEPLPEARRLSAREVLFGSRVAPKALALLAVLALAVGVLGGLVGRLTAEQASTLTSRKVTLEQSADTEQPHSQIAKVANAVLPSVVSIRVTVGDNGATGSGVVIDGQGFITTNNHVVSMAAQDKTNRATIQVTFSDGTKVPAQIVGRDPKTDLAVLKVDVKNLTVAKLGKSDNIQVGDEVLAIGSPLGLSKTVTSGIVSALHRPVALEGEGSDTKAVIDAVQTDASINPGNSGGALVDMEGRLVGINTAIRSESGGSVGLGFAIPIDQVTNVAQTLIRDGVMHHAQLGVSAQTKNVANEVMSGARVADVTPGSPAAKAGIVEGDVIVKVGDREVTSRDELVLAVQLNKIGDTVTVQLIRDGRRVDVPVTLQSD
;
A
#
# COMPACT_ATOMS: atom_id res chain seq x y z
N MET A 1 15.40 76.58 1.17
CA MET A 1 16.53 76.65 0.22
C MET A 1 16.37 75.41 -0.65
N THR A 2 15.68 75.58 -1.73
CA THR A 2 16.13 75.66 -3.14
C THR A 2 16.72 74.33 -3.63
N THR A 3 16.31 73.64 -4.66
CA THR A 3 15.51 73.92 -5.88
C THR A 3 15.32 72.52 -6.55
N GLU A 4 14.13 72.18 -6.95
CA GLU A 4 13.61 72.13 -8.33
C GLU A 4 14.55 71.54 -9.38
N SER A 5 14.18 70.49 -10.10
CA SER A 5 13.73 70.64 -11.48
C SER A 5 13.20 69.33 -12.09
N THR A 6 12.00 69.37 -12.49
CA THR A 6 11.24 68.69 -13.53
C THR A 6 11.99 68.41 -14.83
N ASN A 7 11.76 67.25 -15.50
CA ASN A 7 11.31 67.33 -16.90
C ASN A 7 10.55 66.07 -17.37
N THR A 8 9.45 66.34 -17.96
CA THR A 8 8.47 65.58 -18.71
C THR A 8 8.94 65.17 -20.11
N GLY A 9 8.39 64.07 -20.67
CA GLY A 9 8.40 63.83 -22.10
C GLY A 9 8.09 62.43 -22.58
N SER A 10 6.84 62.10 -22.75
CA SER A 10 6.32 61.19 -23.79
C SER A 10 5.90 62.07 -25.00
N PRO A 11 5.49 61.54 -26.16
CA PRO A 11 5.57 60.24 -26.83
C PRO A 11 6.05 60.38 -28.31
N GLU A 12 6.21 59.25 -29.03
CA GLU A 12 5.83 59.20 -30.47
C GLU A 12 6.19 57.85 -31.11
N THR A 13 5.22 57.16 -31.64
CA THR A 13 5.27 56.30 -32.83
C THR A 13 4.99 57.19 -34.05
N PRO A 14 5.34 56.93 -35.32
CA PRO A 14 5.30 55.68 -36.05
C PRO A 14 6.45 55.51 -37.13
N ASP A 15 6.68 54.43 -37.78
CA ASP A 15 6.38 54.26 -39.21
C ASP A 15 6.91 52.93 -39.79
N ARG A 16 6.18 52.50 -40.73
CA ARG A 16 6.22 51.32 -41.57
C ARG A 16 7.18 51.58 -42.73
N VAL A 17 8.22 50.73 -42.95
CA VAL A 17 8.89 50.63 -44.29
C VAL A 17 9.11 49.18 -44.67
N GLN A 18 8.67 48.87 -45.89
CA GLN A 18 8.73 47.62 -46.63
C GLN A 18 10.15 47.24 -47.05
N GLY A 19 10.43 45.95 -47.07
CA GLY A 19 11.08 45.28 -48.19
C GLY A 19 12.58 45.27 -48.25
N ARG A 20 13.13 44.05 -48.06
CA ARG A 20 14.12 43.45 -48.98
C ARG A 20 14.30 41.97 -48.67
N GLN A 21 13.95 41.14 -49.64
CA GLN A 21 14.42 39.77 -49.76
C GLN A 21 15.95 39.77 -49.88
N SER A 22 16.61 38.93 -49.08
CA SER A 22 17.97 38.49 -49.37
C SER A 22 18.04 36.98 -49.09
N ASP A 23 18.41 36.28 -50.16
CA ASP A 23 18.75 34.87 -50.22
C ASP A 23 19.70 34.48 -49.08
N SER A 24 19.35 33.50 -48.32
CA SER A 24 20.28 32.79 -47.44
C SER A 24 20.21 31.29 -47.70
N ALA A 25 21.31 30.77 -48.12
CA ALA A 25 21.60 29.37 -48.37
C ALA A 25 21.27 28.46 -47.19
N PRO A 26 20.97 27.19 -47.41
CA PRO A 26 20.59 26.26 -46.35
C PRO A 26 21.78 25.96 -45.45
N ARG A 27 21.65 26.23 -44.15
CA ARG A 27 22.58 25.76 -43.12
C ARG A 27 22.44 24.26 -43.01
N GLY A 28 23.46 23.52 -43.44
CA GLY A 28 23.59 22.10 -43.25
C GLY A 28 23.59 21.77 -41.78
N ASN A 29 22.66 20.90 -41.35
CA ASN A 29 22.67 20.23 -40.06
C ASN A 29 23.93 19.36 -39.99
N LEU A 30 24.96 19.84 -39.31
CA LEU A 30 26.05 19.01 -38.82
C LEU A 30 25.51 18.15 -37.68
N ARG A 31 25.11 16.95 -38.00
CA ARG A 31 24.83 15.89 -37.04
C ARG A 31 26.18 15.30 -36.62
N PRO A 32 26.50 15.18 -35.31
CA PRO A 32 27.67 14.43 -34.90
C PRO A 32 27.49 12.96 -35.32
N PRO A 33 28.50 12.32 -35.87
CA PRO A 33 28.50 10.89 -36.12
C PRO A 33 28.55 10.20 -34.72
N ASP A 34 27.79 9.13 -34.54
CA ASP A 34 27.80 8.23 -33.35
C ASP A 34 26.86 8.51 -32.20
N ALA A 35 25.68 9.06 -32.42
CA ALA A 35 24.58 8.85 -31.47
C ALA A 35 23.82 7.57 -31.85
N PRO A 36 23.70 6.57 -30.96
CA PRO A 36 22.88 5.38 -31.23
C PRO A 36 21.42 5.80 -31.38
N VAL A 37 20.87 5.54 -32.57
CA VAL A 37 19.44 5.70 -32.83
C VAL A 37 18.72 4.62 -32.02
N LEU A 38 18.14 4.99 -30.90
CA LEU A 38 17.23 4.14 -30.17
C LEU A 38 15.95 3.97 -31.01
N GLY A 39 15.94 2.95 -31.87
CA GLY A 39 14.72 2.46 -32.48
C GLY A 39 13.76 1.88 -31.42
N PRO A 40 12.46 1.82 -31.71
CA PRO A 40 11.52 1.19 -30.79
C PRO A 40 12.00 -0.23 -30.50
N ARG A 41 12.10 -0.58 -29.19
CA ARG A 41 12.49 -1.92 -28.75
C ARG A 41 11.57 -2.94 -29.42
N PRO A 42 12.09 -4.04 -30.00
CA PRO A 42 11.24 -5.10 -30.50
C PRO A 42 10.42 -5.65 -29.33
N VAL A 43 9.11 -5.45 -29.40
CA VAL A 43 8.17 -6.03 -28.43
C VAL A 43 8.09 -7.50 -28.78
N TYR A 44 8.73 -8.35 -27.99
CA TYR A 44 8.55 -9.80 -28.08
C TYR A 44 7.10 -10.11 -27.70
N ARG A 45 6.29 -10.48 -28.69
CA ARG A 45 4.93 -10.98 -28.47
C ARG A 45 5.05 -12.49 -28.46
N PRO A 46 4.80 -13.17 -27.32
CA PRO A 46 4.73 -14.62 -27.30
C PRO A 46 3.66 -15.10 -28.27
N HIS A 47 3.90 -16.20 -28.93
CA HIS A 47 2.95 -16.83 -29.85
C HIS A 47 1.75 -17.31 -29.00
N VAL A 48 0.64 -16.62 -29.10
CA VAL A 48 -0.59 -17.02 -28.41
C VAL A 48 -1.30 -18.02 -29.32
N ASP A 49 -1.64 -19.17 -28.76
CA ASP A 49 -2.42 -20.18 -29.44
C ASP A 49 -3.72 -19.58 -30.02
N THR A 50 -4.09 -20.00 -31.24
CA THR A 50 -5.24 -19.46 -31.97
C THR A 50 -6.57 -19.67 -31.24
N HIS A 51 -6.69 -20.73 -30.41
CA HIS A 51 -7.87 -20.99 -29.57
C HIS A 51 -7.98 -19.95 -28.44
N THR A 52 -6.89 -19.71 -27.73
CA THR A 52 -6.81 -18.71 -26.66
C THR A 52 -7.01 -17.30 -27.20
N ALA A 53 -6.44 -16.97 -28.36
CA ALA A 53 -6.65 -15.68 -29.04
C ALA A 53 -8.11 -15.45 -29.46
N ARG A 54 -8.86 -16.52 -29.73
CA ARG A 54 -10.28 -16.44 -30.09
C ARG A 54 -11.18 -16.15 -28.89
N ALA A 55 -10.84 -16.68 -27.71
CA ALA A 55 -11.57 -16.44 -26.45
C ALA A 55 -11.49 -14.97 -25.99
N PHE A 56 -10.39 -14.26 -26.35
CA PHE A 56 -10.19 -12.84 -26.02
C PHE A 56 -10.42 -11.90 -27.21
N ARG A 57 -10.97 -12.38 -28.32
CA ARG A 57 -11.34 -11.52 -29.45
C ARG A 57 -12.61 -10.74 -29.12
N ARG A 58 -12.59 -9.47 -29.52
CA ARG A 58 -13.77 -8.61 -29.47
C ARG A 58 -14.91 -9.24 -30.30
N PRO A 59 -16.15 -9.24 -29.80
CA PRO A 59 -17.29 -9.70 -30.58
C PRO A 59 -17.40 -8.92 -31.90
N SER A 60 -17.73 -9.63 -32.98
CA SER A 60 -17.90 -9.01 -34.29
C SER A 60 -19.07 -8.02 -34.24
N GLY A 61 -18.81 -6.76 -34.61
CA GLY A 61 -19.81 -5.68 -34.66
C GLY A 61 -19.67 -4.57 -33.64
N GLN A 62 -18.70 -4.62 -32.73
CA GLN A 62 -18.39 -3.51 -31.81
C GLN A 62 -17.09 -2.81 -32.20
N SER A 63 -17.20 -1.57 -32.71
CA SER A 63 -16.10 -0.64 -32.93
C SER A 63 -16.22 0.50 -31.92
N GLY A 64 -15.18 0.76 -31.13
CA GLY A 64 -15.14 1.86 -30.16
C GLY A 64 -14.15 1.59 -29.00
N SER A 65 -13.63 2.62 -28.38
CA SER A 65 -12.87 2.52 -27.13
C SER A 65 -13.89 2.42 -25.96
N PHE A 66 -13.53 1.79 -24.84
CA PHE A 66 -14.37 1.67 -23.64
C PHE A 66 -14.72 3.01 -22.96
N ALA A 67 -14.48 4.15 -23.60
CA ALA A 67 -14.64 5.50 -23.09
C ALA A 67 -15.81 6.28 -23.71
N GLU A 68 -16.81 5.64 -24.32
CA GLU A 68 -18.02 6.37 -24.72
C GLU A 68 -19.01 6.43 -23.54
N PRO A 69 -19.43 7.65 -23.13
CA PRO A 69 -20.46 7.80 -22.10
C PRO A 69 -21.81 7.31 -22.67
N LEU A 70 -22.51 6.50 -21.88
CA LEU A 70 -23.88 6.10 -22.14
C LEU A 70 -24.77 7.33 -22.35
N PRO A 71 -25.68 7.36 -23.36
CA PRO A 71 -26.59 8.46 -23.56
C PRO A 71 -27.52 8.61 -22.34
N ARG A 72 -27.50 9.79 -21.72
CA ARG A 72 -28.44 10.19 -20.67
C ARG A 72 -29.86 10.22 -21.23
N GLY A 73 -30.69 9.31 -20.79
CA GLY A 73 -32.11 9.38 -21.12
C GLY A 73 -32.90 8.06 -21.20
N ALA A 74 -32.50 7.02 -20.47
CA ALA A 74 -33.37 5.86 -20.29
C ALA A 74 -33.81 5.78 -18.83
N ALA A 75 -35.13 5.84 -18.62
CA ALA A 75 -35.77 5.62 -17.33
C ALA A 75 -35.39 4.23 -16.77
N PRO A 76 -35.31 4.05 -15.43
CA PRO A 76 -34.99 2.75 -14.84
C PRO A 76 -36.13 1.76 -15.19
N VAL A 77 -35.78 0.76 -15.96
CA VAL A 77 -36.64 -0.41 -16.15
C VAL A 77 -36.59 -1.22 -14.87
N ALA A 78 -37.69 -1.24 -14.15
CA ALA A 78 -37.90 -2.09 -13.00
C ALA A 78 -37.83 -3.56 -13.44
N GLY A 79 -37.07 -4.38 -12.73
CA GLY A 79 -37.05 -5.83 -12.85
C GLY A 79 -36.20 -6.38 -14.01
N ALA A 80 -34.87 -6.24 -13.90
CA ALA A 80 -33.98 -7.14 -14.60
C ALA A 80 -33.95 -8.47 -13.84
N ASP A 81 -34.75 -9.42 -14.24
CA ASP A 81 -34.54 -10.83 -13.93
C ASP A 81 -33.13 -11.20 -14.41
N LEU A 82 -32.24 -11.49 -13.48
CA LEU A 82 -30.94 -12.09 -13.75
C LEU A 82 -31.22 -13.51 -14.29
N GLN A 83 -31.49 -13.63 -15.59
CA GLN A 83 -31.53 -14.94 -16.24
C GLN A 83 -30.11 -15.46 -16.24
N ASN A 84 -29.88 -16.52 -15.47
CA ASN A 84 -28.68 -17.33 -15.52
C ASN A 84 -28.51 -17.88 -16.94
N ARG A 85 -27.77 -17.17 -17.77
CA ARG A 85 -27.39 -17.65 -19.09
C ARG A 85 -26.33 -18.72 -18.90
N PRO A 86 -26.44 -19.92 -19.47
CA PRO A 86 -25.40 -20.92 -19.38
C PRO A 86 -24.08 -20.32 -19.92
N PRO A 87 -22.95 -20.63 -19.31
CA PRO A 87 -21.66 -20.11 -19.75
C PRO A 87 -21.38 -20.53 -21.19
N ASP A 88 -20.62 -19.71 -21.92
CA ASP A 88 -20.16 -20.02 -23.26
C ASP A 88 -19.51 -21.41 -23.29
N ALA A 89 -19.84 -22.22 -24.32
CA ALA A 89 -19.37 -23.59 -24.43
C ALA A 89 -17.84 -23.72 -24.35
N VAL A 90 -17.10 -22.74 -24.88
CA VAL A 90 -15.63 -22.68 -24.81
C VAL A 90 -15.13 -22.43 -23.39
N LEU A 91 -15.82 -21.60 -22.62
CA LEU A 91 -15.50 -21.35 -21.22
C LEU A 91 -15.89 -22.53 -20.34
N ALA A 92 -17.00 -23.18 -20.65
CA ALA A 92 -17.42 -24.40 -19.94
C ALA A 92 -16.43 -25.57 -20.19
N GLU A 93 -15.85 -25.66 -21.38
CA GLU A 93 -14.82 -26.69 -21.69
C GLU A 93 -13.48 -26.37 -21.04
N ALA A 94 -13.07 -25.09 -21.01
CA ALA A 94 -11.78 -24.68 -20.44
C ALA A 94 -11.77 -24.65 -18.91
N PHE A 95 -12.89 -24.34 -18.27
CA PHE A 95 -13.03 -24.16 -16.82
C PHE A 95 -14.13 -25.03 -16.21
N GLY A 96 -14.82 -25.81 -17.03
CA GLY A 96 -15.84 -26.72 -16.59
C GLY A 96 -15.28 -27.96 -15.90
N ARG A 97 -16.11 -28.58 -15.11
CA ARG A 97 -15.79 -29.81 -14.42
C ARG A 97 -15.68 -30.96 -15.42
N PRO A 98 -14.66 -31.83 -15.31
CA PRO A 98 -14.64 -33.07 -16.09
C PRO A 98 -15.90 -33.90 -15.85
N GLU A 99 -16.45 -34.52 -16.88
CA GLU A 99 -17.62 -35.41 -16.74
C GLU A 99 -17.35 -36.51 -15.71
N GLY A 100 -18.23 -36.62 -14.71
CA GLY A 100 -18.14 -37.61 -13.64
C GLY A 100 -17.41 -37.17 -12.35
N SER A 101 -16.92 -35.92 -12.25
CA SER A 101 -16.32 -35.40 -11.01
C SER A 101 -17.39 -35.04 -9.97
N THR A 102 -17.30 -35.64 -8.78
CA THR A 102 -18.17 -35.36 -7.61
C THR A 102 -17.50 -34.51 -6.54
N GLU A 103 -16.24 -34.08 -6.72
CA GLU A 103 -15.53 -33.28 -5.72
C GLU A 103 -16.03 -31.83 -5.68
N LEU A 104 -16.24 -31.30 -4.48
CA LEU A 104 -16.57 -29.90 -4.24
C LEU A 104 -15.30 -29.04 -4.33
N LEU A 105 -15.30 -28.00 -5.15
CA LEU A 105 -14.18 -27.06 -5.30
C LEU A 105 -14.04 -26.08 -4.13
N GLN A 106 -15.03 -26.00 -3.26
CA GLN A 106 -14.97 -25.26 -2.01
C GLN A 106 -14.80 -26.21 -0.83
N ARG A 107 -13.82 -25.94 0.03
CA ARG A 107 -13.69 -26.63 1.31
C ARG A 107 -14.93 -26.32 2.15
N ASP A 108 -15.64 -27.36 2.56
CA ASP A 108 -16.70 -27.24 3.56
C ASP A 108 -16.04 -26.86 4.89
N PRO A 109 -16.37 -25.71 5.49
CA PRO A 109 -15.77 -25.27 6.75
C PRO A 109 -16.13 -26.18 7.93
N ASP A 110 -17.17 -27.02 7.81
CA ASP A 110 -17.65 -27.90 8.88
C ASP A 110 -17.25 -29.38 8.68
N ALA A 111 -16.44 -29.70 7.67
CA ALA A 111 -15.93 -31.05 7.48
C ALA A 111 -14.91 -31.39 8.56
N ALA A 112 -15.34 -32.16 9.57
CA ALA A 112 -14.45 -32.78 10.54
C ALA A 112 -13.35 -33.60 9.83
N GLU A 113 -12.10 -33.47 10.29
CA GLU A 113 -10.95 -34.22 9.81
C GLU A 113 -11.16 -35.73 9.94
N GLY A 114 -11.70 -36.34 8.90
CA GLY A 114 -11.77 -37.78 8.76
C GLY A 114 -10.57 -38.27 7.96
N THR A 115 -9.64 -38.92 8.61
CA THR A 115 -8.53 -39.65 7.99
C THR A 115 -9.06 -40.71 7.06
N ALA A 116 -9.09 -40.43 5.76
CA ALA A 116 -9.20 -41.42 4.72
C ALA A 116 -7.96 -41.33 3.83
N THR A 117 -6.99 -42.20 4.07
CA THR A 117 -5.87 -42.46 3.18
C THR A 117 -6.40 -43.11 1.90
N VAL A 118 -6.66 -42.30 0.89
CA VAL A 118 -6.75 -42.79 -0.48
C VAL A 118 -5.35 -42.71 -1.06
N ALA A 119 -4.76 -43.90 -1.29
CA ALA A 119 -3.48 -44.04 -1.99
C ALA A 119 -3.66 -43.52 -3.43
N GLY A 120 -3.32 -42.26 -3.66
CA GLY A 120 -3.09 -41.76 -5.02
C GLY A 120 -1.83 -42.39 -5.62
N PRO A 121 -1.66 -42.33 -6.95
CA PRO A 121 -0.46 -42.84 -7.59
C PRO A 121 0.79 -42.22 -6.98
N VAL A 122 1.73 -43.06 -6.58
CA VAL A 122 2.99 -42.65 -5.94
C VAL A 122 3.76 -41.76 -6.92
N ASP A 123 3.94 -40.52 -6.54
CA ASP A 123 4.74 -39.57 -7.32
C ASP A 123 6.24 -39.81 -7.02
N PRO A 124 7.03 -40.32 -8.00
CA PRO A 124 8.43 -40.70 -7.79
C PRO A 124 9.33 -39.52 -7.35
N TRP A 125 8.85 -38.29 -7.52
CA TRP A 125 9.60 -37.07 -7.18
C TRP A 125 9.37 -36.60 -5.73
N ARG A 126 8.40 -37.18 -5.04
CA ARG A 126 8.06 -36.86 -3.65
C ARG A 126 8.43 -37.93 -2.63
N ASP A 127 8.76 -39.15 -3.12
CA ASP A 127 9.18 -40.24 -2.25
C ASP A 127 10.67 -40.54 -2.47
N PRO A 128 11.55 -40.19 -1.54
CA PRO A 128 12.98 -40.44 -1.65
C PRO A 128 13.34 -41.93 -1.58
N ALA A 129 12.40 -42.81 -1.22
CA ALA A 129 12.57 -44.25 -1.16
C ALA A 129 12.04 -45.01 -2.41
N ALA A 130 11.46 -44.30 -3.38
CA ALA A 130 10.96 -44.93 -4.60
C ALA A 130 12.11 -45.41 -5.49
N ALA A 131 12.25 -46.70 -5.62
CA ALA A 131 13.23 -47.30 -6.52
C ALA A 131 12.83 -47.03 -7.98
N ALA A 132 13.68 -46.34 -8.73
CA ALA A 132 13.49 -46.11 -10.15
C ALA A 132 13.60 -47.45 -10.89
N ARG A 133 12.50 -47.95 -11.44
CA ARG A 133 12.49 -49.09 -12.36
C ARG A 133 12.56 -48.59 -13.79
N LEU A 134 13.70 -48.79 -14.42
CA LEU A 134 13.84 -48.59 -15.87
C LEU A 134 13.04 -49.70 -16.58
N GLY A 135 12.15 -49.30 -17.47
CA GLY A 135 11.43 -50.24 -18.34
C GLY A 135 12.39 -50.96 -19.30
N ALA A 136 11.97 -52.13 -19.78
CA ALA A 136 12.73 -52.87 -20.78
C ALA A 136 12.97 -52.02 -22.04
N PRO A 137 14.15 -52.14 -22.68
CA PRO A 137 14.46 -51.40 -23.90
C PRO A 137 13.52 -51.78 -25.04
N ALA A 138 13.08 -50.77 -25.78
CA ALA A 138 12.07 -50.90 -26.84
C ALA A 138 12.52 -51.63 -28.12
N VAL A 139 13.78 -52.04 -28.20
CA VAL A 139 14.33 -52.79 -29.36
C VAL A 139 14.95 -54.10 -28.87
N PRO A 140 14.52 -55.26 -29.39
CA PRO A 140 15.13 -56.52 -29.04
C PRO A 140 16.56 -56.58 -29.61
N THR A 141 17.53 -56.79 -28.73
CA THR A 141 18.92 -57.02 -29.12
C THR A 141 19.04 -58.41 -29.73
N PRO A 142 19.67 -58.57 -30.92
CA PRO A 142 19.90 -59.86 -31.49
C PRO A 142 20.84 -60.72 -30.59
N THR A 143 20.45 -61.92 -30.29
CA THR A 143 21.23 -62.87 -29.50
C THR A 143 22.48 -63.24 -30.29
N ALA A 144 23.62 -62.78 -29.84
CA ALA A 144 24.92 -63.24 -30.44
C ALA A 144 25.19 -64.67 -30.00
N GLU A 145 25.53 -65.54 -30.98
CA GLU A 145 26.02 -66.89 -30.72
C GLU A 145 27.25 -66.79 -29.81
N PRO A 146 27.41 -67.75 -28.86
CA PRO A 146 28.55 -67.75 -27.97
C PRO A 146 29.82 -68.13 -28.73
N LEU A 147 30.76 -67.18 -28.80
CA LEU A 147 32.11 -67.45 -29.24
C LEU A 147 32.80 -68.45 -28.27
N PRO A 148 33.64 -69.38 -28.77
CA PRO A 148 34.30 -70.30 -27.90
C PRO A 148 35.21 -69.60 -26.90
N GLU A 149 35.17 -70.06 -25.65
CA GLU A 149 35.91 -69.43 -24.54
C GLU A 149 37.43 -69.47 -24.82
N ALA A 150 38.02 -68.35 -25.06
CA ALA A 150 39.47 -68.18 -25.12
C ALA A 150 40.05 -68.49 -23.71
N ARG A 151 40.87 -69.51 -23.61
CA ARG A 151 41.55 -69.90 -22.38
C ARG A 151 42.37 -68.69 -21.85
N ARG A 152 41.91 -68.13 -20.77
CA ARG A 152 42.61 -66.97 -20.14
C ARG A 152 43.91 -67.49 -19.49
N LEU A 153 45.05 -66.96 -19.91
CA LEU A 153 46.32 -67.16 -19.24
C LEU A 153 46.32 -66.51 -17.85
N SER A 154 46.80 -67.18 -16.82
CA SER A 154 46.94 -66.62 -15.49
C SER A 154 48.05 -65.57 -15.48
N ALA A 155 47.95 -64.56 -14.60
CA ALA A 155 48.96 -63.50 -14.45
C ALA A 155 50.38 -64.11 -14.20
N ARG A 156 50.45 -65.24 -13.58
CA ARG A 156 51.70 -65.97 -13.29
C ARG A 156 52.30 -66.66 -14.55
N GLU A 157 51.48 -67.15 -15.50
CA GLU A 157 51.91 -67.69 -16.79
C GLU A 157 52.35 -66.61 -17.76
N VAL A 158 51.82 -65.40 -17.65
CA VAL A 158 52.22 -64.19 -18.45
C VAL A 158 53.57 -63.67 -17.95
N LEU A 159 53.78 -63.62 -16.62
CA LEU A 159 54.99 -63.03 -16.02
C LEU A 159 56.19 -64.00 -15.99
N PHE A 160 55.94 -65.27 -15.85
CA PHE A 160 57.03 -66.31 -15.64
C PHE A 160 56.98 -67.49 -16.61
N GLY A 161 56.06 -67.48 -17.58
CA GLY A 161 55.93 -68.55 -18.58
C GLY A 161 56.90 -68.35 -19.78
N SER A 162 57.50 -69.48 -20.27
CA SER A 162 58.48 -69.43 -21.37
C SER A 162 57.90 -69.06 -22.76
N ARG A 163 56.63 -68.69 -22.82
CA ARG A 163 55.93 -68.30 -24.09
C ARG A 163 55.92 -66.81 -24.42
N VAL A 164 56.38 -65.96 -23.52
CA VAL A 164 56.46 -64.51 -23.76
C VAL A 164 57.91 -64.11 -23.68
N ALA A 165 58.46 -63.60 -24.76
CA ALA A 165 59.85 -63.12 -24.80
C ALA A 165 60.06 -61.97 -23.74
N PRO A 166 61.09 -62.07 -22.87
CA PRO A 166 61.32 -61.11 -21.82
C PRO A 166 61.51 -59.65 -22.37
N LYS A 167 61.99 -59.59 -23.65
CA LYS A 167 62.08 -58.27 -24.34
C LYS A 167 60.71 -57.64 -24.63
N ALA A 168 59.67 -58.49 -24.88
CA ALA A 168 58.33 -57.98 -25.13
C ALA A 168 57.66 -57.46 -23.82
N LEU A 169 57.90 -58.15 -22.71
CA LEU A 169 57.46 -57.68 -21.37
C LEU A 169 58.13 -56.38 -20.96
N ALA A 170 59.41 -56.23 -21.21
CA ALA A 170 60.13 -55.01 -20.94
C ALA A 170 59.62 -53.84 -21.80
N LEU A 171 59.35 -54.12 -23.10
CA LEU A 171 58.76 -53.10 -23.99
C LEU A 171 57.37 -52.65 -23.53
N LEU A 172 56.56 -53.61 -23.11
CA LEU A 172 55.20 -53.35 -22.61
C LEU A 172 55.22 -52.56 -21.28
N ALA A 173 56.19 -52.88 -20.40
CA ALA A 173 56.40 -52.08 -19.16
C ALA A 173 56.85 -50.66 -19.44
N VAL A 174 57.77 -50.44 -20.41
CA VAL A 174 58.20 -49.14 -20.83
C VAL A 174 57.01 -48.34 -21.45
N LEU A 175 56.21 -48.97 -22.28
CA LEU A 175 55.04 -48.36 -22.92
C LEU A 175 53.99 -47.97 -21.86
N ALA A 176 53.72 -48.85 -20.87
CA ALA A 176 52.81 -48.56 -19.78
C ALA A 176 53.29 -47.40 -18.91
N LEU A 177 54.61 -47.35 -18.67
CA LEU A 177 55.21 -46.23 -17.92
C LEU A 177 55.13 -44.93 -18.70
N ALA A 178 55.40 -44.98 -20.02
CA ALA A 178 55.26 -43.81 -20.88
C ALA A 178 53.83 -43.28 -20.95
N VAL A 179 52.85 -44.21 -21.08
CA VAL A 179 51.41 -43.84 -21.04
C VAL A 179 51.01 -43.31 -19.68
N GLY A 180 51.55 -43.91 -18.59
CA GLY A 180 51.30 -43.40 -17.22
C GLY A 180 51.86 -41.99 -16.99
N VAL A 181 53.08 -41.73 -17.46
CA VAL A 181 53.68 -40.39 -17.37
C VAL A 181 52.94 -39.38 -18.24
N LEU A 182 52.59 -39.76 -19.48
CA LEU A 182 51.84 -38.89 -20.37
C LEU A 182 50.42 -38.63 -19.79
N GLY A 183 49.74 -39.65 -19.31
CA GLY A 183 48.43 -39.54 -18.68
C GLY A 183 48.48 -38.73 -17.39
N GLY A 184 49.54 -38.88 -16.57
CA GLY A 184 49.76 -38.08 -15.38
C GLY A 184 50.02 -36.61 -15.69
N LEU A 185 50.82 -36.34 -16.75
CA LEU A 185 51.08 -34.95 -17.19
C LEU A 185 49.81 -34.28 -17.75
N VAL A 186 49.08 -34.99 -18.60
CA VAL A 186 47.79 -34.49 -19.13
C VAL A 186 46.78 -34.30 -17.98
N GLY A 187 46.70 -35.26 -17.04
CA GLY A 187 45.85 -35.19 -15.88
C GLY A 187 46.19 -33.98 -14.97
N ARG A 188 47.49 -33.69 -14.81
CA ARG A 188 47.92 -32.50 -14.04
C ARG A 188 47.55 -31.22 -14.75
N LEU A 189 47.78 -31.12 -16.07
CA LEU A 189 47.44 -29.91 -16.84
C LEU A 189 45.91 -29.68 -16.89
N THR A 190 45.12 -30.76 -16.99
CA THR A 190 43.65 -30.63 -16.97
C THR A 190 43.11 -30.37 -15.57
N ALA A 191 43.75 -30.90 -14.51
CA ALA A 191 43.36 -30.60 -13.13
C ALA A 191 43.62 -29.15 -12.73
N GLU A 192 44.72 -28.55 -13.23
CA GLU A 192 44.98 -27.13 -13.01
C GLU A 192 43.96 -26.22 -13.74
N GLN A 193 43.49 -26.64 -14.93
CA GLN A 193 42.44 -25.89 -15.63
C GLN A 193 41.04 -26.18 -15.06
N ALA A 194 40.76 -27.39 -14.58
CA ALA A 194 39.48 -27.72 -13.95
C ALA A 194 39.31 -27.03 -12.59
N SER A 195 40.39 -26.79 -11.85
CA SER A 195 40.35 -26.04 -10.58
C SER A 195 40.01 -24.56 -10.78
N THR A 196 40.37 -23.96 -11.92
CA THR A 196 39.95 -22.58 -12.26
C THR A 196 38.48 -22.48 -12.66
N LEU A 197 37.86 -23.58 -13.14
CA LEU A 197 36.43 -23.61 -13.50
C LEU A 197 35.52 -23.96 -12.32
N THR A 198 36.01 -24.72 -11.34
CA THR A 198 35.22 -25.16 -10.17
C THR A 198 35.46 -24.36 -8.91
N SER A 199 36.51 -23.53 -8.86
CA SER A 199 36.89 -22.72 -7.67
C SER A 199 36.76 -21.23 -7.95
N ARG A 200 35.75 -20.77 -8.69
CA ARG A 200 35.35 -19.38 -8.54
C ARG A 200 34.71 -19.25 -7.17
N LYS A 201 35.54 -18.98 -6.16
CA LYS A 201 35.06 -18.35 -4.94
C LYS A 201 34.40 -17.04 -5.38
N VAL A 202 33.08 -17.06 -5.52
CA VAL A 202 32.31 -15.83 -5.64
C VAL A 202 32.42 -15.19 -4.28
N THR A 203 33.40 -14.34 -4.12
CA THR A 203 33.45 -13.42 -2.97
C THR A 203 32.42 -12.36 -3.29
N LEU A 204 31.25 -12.46 -2.67
CA LEU A 204 30.30 -11.37 -2.61
C LEU A 204 30.97 -10.32 -1.72
N GLU A 205 31.61 -9.36 -2.34
CA GLU A 205 32.09 -8.17 -1.63
C GLU A 205 30.86 -7.35 -1.23
N GLN A 206 30.46 -7.49 0.00
CA GLN A 206 29.58 -6.54 0.65
C GLN A 206 30.42 -5.30 0.94
N SER A 207 30.14 -4.20 0.23
CA SER A 207 30.68 -2.90 0.61
C SER A 207 30.31 -2.66 2.06
N ALA A 208 31.33 -2.53 2.91
CA ALA A 208 31.16 -2.08 4.29
C ALA A 208 30.88 -0.57 4.23
N ASP A 209 29.72 -0.19 3.68
CA ASP A 209 29.28 1.19 3.75
C ASP A 209 28.78 1.47 5.16
N THR A 210 29.41 2.46 5.75
CA THR A 210 29.10 3.10 7.02
C THR A 210 27.59 3.21 7.22
N GLU A 211 27.12 2.89 8.43
CA GLU A 211 25.74 2.92 8.94
C GLU A 211 24.99 4.28 8.82
N GLN A 212 25.42 5.17 7.95
CA GLN A 212 24.74 6.46 7.75
C GLN A 212 23.57 6.31 6.76
N PRO A 213 22.41 6.89 7.08
CA PRO A 213 21.26 6.83 6.19
C PRO A 213 21.58 7.47 4.83
N HIS A 214 21.41 6.70 3.75
CA HIS A 214 21.81 7.11 2.39
C HIS A 214 20.86 8.13 1.75
N SER A 215 19.63 8.29 2.28
CA SER A 215 18.64 9.21 1.75
C SER A 215 18.07 10.14 2.82
N GLN A 216 17.47 11.27 2.39
CA GLN A 216 16.77 12.17 3.29
C GLN A 216 15.62 11.46 4.01
N ILE A 217 14.86 10.63 3.29
CA ILE A 217 13.78 9.79 3.84
C ILE A 217 14.31 8.92 4.99
N ALA A 218 15.43 8.23 4.77
CA ALA A 218 16.01 7.37 5.80
C ALA A 218 16.48 8.17 7.04
N LYS A 219 17.01 9.39 6.85
CA LYS A 219 17.40 10.28 7.95
C LYS A 219 16.20 10.70 8.79
N VAL A 220 15.12 11.16 8.12
CA VAL A 220 13.87 11.57 8.79
C VAL A 220 13.25 10.39 9.51
N ALA A 221 13.12 9.25 8.81
CA ALA A 221 12.57 8.04 9.41
C ALA A 221 13.32 7.62 10.68
N ASN A 222 14.65 7.55 10.63
CA ASN A 222 15.47 7.18 11.80
C ASN A 222 15.32 8.17 12.97
N ALA A 223 15.11 9.45 12.69
CA ALA A 223 14.90 10.46 13.73
C ALA A 223 13.53 10.35 14.41
N VAL A 224 12.49 9.97 13.65
CA VAL A 224 11.09 9.94 14.12
C VAL A 224 10.71 8.57 14.70
N LEU A 225 11.21 7.47 14.14
CA LEU A 225 10.88 6.10 14.54
C LEU A 225 10.95 5.84 16.05
N PRO A 226 11.90 6.40 16.83
CA PRO A 226 11.92 6.20 18.28
C PRO A 226 10.70 6.79 19.01
N SER A 227 10.01 7.77 18.44
CA SER A 227 8.81 8.38 19.02
C SER A 227 7.51 7.66 18.63
N VAL A 228 7.57 6.70 17.69
CA VAL A 228 6.40 5.93 17.25
C VAL A 228 6.39 4.56 17.93
N VAL A 229 5.27 4.20 18.50
CA VAL A 229 5.07 2.98 19.27
C VAL A 229 4.02 2.08 18.63
N SER A 230 4.11 0.77 18.92
CA SER A 230 3.04 -0.19 18.62
C SER A 230 2.10 -0.29 19.82
N ILE A 231 0.81 -0.32 19.54
CA ILE A 231 -0.24 -0.50 20.56
C ILE A 231 -0.93 -1.82 20.27
N ARG A 232 -1.03 -2.66 21.30
CA ARG A 232 -1.82 -3.89 21.28
C ARG A 232 -2.89 -3.80 22.36
N VAL A 233 -4.11 -4.00 21.94
CA VAL A 233 -5.27 -4.10 22.83
C VAL A 233 -5.75 -5.54 22.81
N THR A 234 -6.05 -6.12 23.99
CA THR A 234 -6.64 -7.46 24.08
C THR A 234 -7.80 -7.46 25.07
N VAL A 235 -8.89 -8.14 24.72
CA VAL A 235 -10.07 -8.35 25.56
C VAL A 235 -10.48 -9.81 25.39
N GLY A 236 -10.14 -10.66 26.37
CA GLY A 236 -10.30 -12.11 26.22
C GLY A 236 -9.47 -12.63 25.05
N ASP A 237 -10.13 -13.31 24.10
CA ASP A 237 -9.47 -13.86 22.90
C ASP A 237 -9.43 -12.87 21.71
N ASN A 238 -10.09 -11.71 21.85
CA ASN A 238 -10.11 -10.69 20.81
C ASN A 238 -8.95 -9.71 21.00
N GLY A 239 -8.43 -9.18 19.87
CA GLY A 239 -7.35 -8.19 19.90
C GLY A 239 -7.43 -7.19 18.77
N ALA A 240 -6.94 -5.99 19.04
CA ALA A 240 -6.73 -4.94 18.06
C ALA A 240 -5.27 -4.48 18.12
N THR A 241 -4.75 -4.01 17.01
CA THR A 241 -3.40 -3.46 16.92
C THR A 241 -3.41 -2.15 16.16
N GLY A 242 -2.55 -1.23 16.58
CA GLY A 242 -2.34 0.04 15.93
C GLY A 242 -1.00 0.65 16.33
N SER A 243 -0.84 1.88 16.00
CA SER A 243 0.34 2.68 16.35
C SER A 243 -0.03 3.82 17.29
N GLY A 244 0.96 4.44 17.88
CA GLY A 244 0.84 5.68 18.65
C GLY A 244 2.07 6.54 18.50
N VAL A 245 1.95 7.79 18.89
CA VAL A 245 3.05 8.77 18.86
C VAL A 245 3.25 9.35 20.24
N VAL A 246 4.46 9.31 20.75
CA VAL A 246 4.83 9.94 22.02
C VAL A 246 4.86 11.45 21.83
N ILE A 247 3.97 12.16 22.50
CA ILE A 247 3.81 13.61 22.35
C ILE A 247 4.38 14.41 23.52
N ASP A 248 4.73 13.73 24.62
CA ASP A 248 5.22 14.37 25.85
C ASP A 248 6.21 13.48 26.59
N GLY A 249 7.21 14.09 27.24
CA GLY A 249 8.22 13.39 28.03
C GLY A 249 7.70 12.75 29.33
N GLN A 250 6.48 13.07 29.73
CA GLN A 250 5.83 12.45 30.88
C GLN A 250 5.17 11.11 30.53
N GLY A 251 5.15 10.70 29.26
CA GLY A 251 4.62 9.43 28.80
C GLY A 251 3.21 9.50 28.24
N PHE A 252 2.78 10.64 27.75
CA PHE A 252 1.55 10.75 26.99
C PHE A 252 1.79 10.36 25.53
N ILE A 253 0.88 9.49 25.05
CA ILE A 253 0.91 8.93 23.69
C ILE A 253 -0.43 9.22 23.04
N THR A 254 -0.43 9.84 21.86
CA THR A 254 -1.64 9.98 21.04
C THR A 254 -1.80 8.78 20.12
N THR A 255 -3.04 8.38 19.89
CA THR A 255 -3.43 7.32 18.97
C THR A 255 -4.85 7.56 18.46
N ASN A 256 -5.38 6.69 17.62
CA ASN A 256 -6.79 6.77 17.22
C ASN A 256 -7.71 6.14 18.27
N ASN A 257 -8.96 6.66 18.36
CA ASN A 257 -9.98 6.09 19.21
C ASN A 257 -10.30 4.64 18.81
N HIS A 258 -10.44 4.36 17.52
CA HIS A 258 -10.78 3.00 17.07
C HIS A 258 -9.74 1.95 17.50
N VAL A 259 -8.47 2.32 17.70
CA VAL A 259 -7.42 1.40 18.18
C VAL A 259 -7.70 0.94 19.61
N VAL A 260 -8.23 1.82 20.46
CA VAL A 260 -8.43 1.55 21.89
C VAL A 260 -9.89 1.37 22.31
N SER A 261 -10.83 1.56 21.39
CA SER A 261 -12.27 1.53 21.67
C SER A 261 -12.73 0.20 22.24
N MET A 262 -12.17 -0.92 21.80
CA MET A 262 -12.46 -2.25 22.33
C MET A 262 -12.15 -2.33 23.84
N ALA A 263 -11.01 -1.77 24.28
CA ALA A 263 -10.68 -1.74 25.70
C ALA A 263 -11.60 -0.80 26.49
N ALA A 264 -11.92 0.36 25.91
CA ALA A 264 -12.79 1.33 26.56
C ALA A 264 -14.24 0.87 26.72
N GLN A 265 -14.71 0.00 25.82
CA GLN A 265 -16.05 -0.58 25.85
C GLN A 265 -16.13 -1.86 26.70
N ASP A 266 -14.99 -2.40 27.15
CA ASP A 266 -14.97 -3.61 27.96
C ASP A 266 -15.53 -3.38 29.37
N LYS A 267 -16.74 -3.87 29.60
CA LYS A 267 -17.42 -3.84 30.91
C LYS A 267 -16.92 -4.94 31.86
N THR A 268 -16.08 -5.84 31.39
CA THR A 268 -15.61 -7.01 32.16
C THR A 268 -14.29 -6.76 32.89
N ASN A 269 -13.65 -5.61 32.67
CA ASN A 269 -12.32 -5.24 33.19
C ASN A 269 -11.22 -6.26 32.86
N ARG A 270 -11.33 -6.95 31.72
CA ARG A 270 -10.31 -7.88 31.22
C ARG A 270 -9.47 -7.29 30.10
N ALA A 271 -9.78 -6.08 29.69
CA ALA A 271 -9.02 -5.38 28.68
C ALA A 271 -7.60 -5.08 29.16
N THR A 272 -6.64 -5.32 28.29
CA THR A 272 -5.25 -4.90 28.50
C THR A 272 -4.76 -4.11 27.31
N ILE A 273 -4.04 -3.03 27.59
CA ILE A 273 -3.38 -2.21 26.56
C ILE A 273 -1.88 -2.30 26.81
N GLN A 274 -1.15 -2.80 25.83
CA GLN A 274 0.30 -2.90 25.85
C GLN A 274 0.90 -2.01 24.78
N VAL A 275 1.84 -1.18 25.19
CA VAL A 275 2.66 -0.35 24.30
C VAL A 275 4.03 -0.99 24.14
N THR A 276 4.49 -1.12 22.90
CA THR A 276 5.84 -1.60 22.57
C THR A 276 6.62 -0.47 21.91
N PHE A 277 7.73 -0.10 22.50
CA PHE A 277 8.64 0.93 22.01
C PHE A 277 9.57 0.40 20.91
N SER A 278 10.29 1.32 20.27
CA SER A 278 11.20 1.00 19.15
C SER A 278 12.38 0.12 19.53
N ASP A 279 12.76 0.08 20.79
CA ASP A 279 13.80 -0.77 21.38
C ASP A 279 13.30 -2.16 21.81
N GLY A 280 11.99 -2.42 21.64
CA GLY A 280 11.34 -3.67 22.05
C GLY A 280 10.79 -3.65 23.48
N THR A 281 11.00 -2.57 24.25
CA THR A 281 10.44 -2.43 25.60
C THR A 281 8.91 -2.45 25.56
N LYS A 282 8.31 -3.30 26.38
CA LYS A 282 6.84 -3.48 26.49
C LYS A 282 6.35 -3.03 27.84
N VAL A 283 5.38 -2.16 27.83
CA VAL A 283 4.80 -1.62 29.07
C VAL A 283 3.26 -1.57 28.98
N PRO A 284 2.55 -1.70 30.10
CA PRO A 284 1.12 -1.44 30.15
C PRO A 284 0.83 0.05 29.95
N ALA A 285 -0.32 0.34 29.33
CA ALA A 285 -0.79 1.71 29.17
C ALA A 285 -2.23 1.84 29.71
N GLN A 286 -2.58 3.06 30.10
CA GLN A 286 -3.92 3.42 30.55
C GLN A 286 -4.50 4.48 29.61
N ILE A 287 -5.81 4.42 29.37
CA ILE A 287 -6.53 5.46 28.63
C ILE A 287 -6.68 6.67 29.55
N VAL A 288 -6.16 7.81 29.14
CA VAL A 288 -6.34 9.11 29.80
C VAL A 288 -7.70 9.70 29.42
N GLY A 289 -7.98 9.69 28.14
CA GLY A 289 -9.21 10.16 27.55
C GLY A 289 -9.30 9.78 26.08
N ARG A 290 -10.50 9.88 25.54
CA ARG A 290 -10.75 9.57 24.13
C ARG A 290 -11.89 10.41 23.58
N ASP A 291 -11.82 10.61 22.27
CA ASP A 291 -12.81 11.37 21.53
C ASP A 291 -13.27 10.59 20.29
N PRO A 292 -14.39 9.88 20.37
CA PRO A 292 -14.95 9.12 19.26
C PRO A 292 -15.38 9.98 18.07
N LYS A 293 -15.56 11.30 18.23
CA LYS A 293 -15.99 12.23 17.18
C LYS A 293 -14.86 12.76 16.31
N THR A 294 -13.63 12.70 16.83
CA THR A 294 -12.41 13.06 16.07
C THR A 294 -11.52 11.86 15.80
N ASP A 295 -11.90 10.67 16.29
CA ASP A 295 -11.10 9.44 16.24
C ASP A 295 -9.74 9.60 16.93
N LEU A 296 -9.66 10.29 18.04
CA LEU A 296 -8.44 10.50 18.82
C LEU A 296 -8.57 9.90 20.23
N ALA A 297 -7.44 9.43 20.75
CA ALA A 297 -7.28 9.00 22.12
C ALA A 297 -5.90 9.34 22.66
N VAL A 298 -5.79 9.50 23.98
CA VAL A 298 -4.54 9.70 24.68
C VAL A 298 -4.34 8.56 25.67
N LEU A 299 -3.16 7.95 25.59
CA LEU A 299 -2.70 6.92 26.54
C LEU A 299 -1.62 7.48 27.45
N LYS A 300 -1.47 6.90 28.63
CA LYS A 300 -0.42 7.16 29.59
C LYS A 300 0.39 5.90 29.86
N VAL A 301 1.72 6.03 29.76
CA VAL A 301 2.68 5.00 30.18
C VAL A 301 3.60 5.55 31.26
N ASP A 302 4.13 4.67 32.10
CA ASP A 302 5.14 5.03 33.11
C ASP A 302 6.52 4.57 32.63
N VAL A 303 7.15 5.41 31.80
CA VAL A 303 8.49 5.17 31.22
C VAL A 303 9.27 6.48 31.24
N LYS A 304 10.55 6.40 31.55
CA LYS A 304 11.47 7.55 31.55
C LYS A 304 12.31 7.56 30.25
N ASN A 305 12.87 8.71 29.94
CA ASN A 305 13.78 8.93 28.79
C ASN A 305 13.13 8.61 27.43
N LEU A 306 11.91 9.07 27.26
CA LEU A 306 11.15 8.90 26.02
C LEU A 306 11.68 9.83 24.92
N THR A 307 11.71 9.33 23.69
CA THR A 307 11.87 10.20 22.51
C THR A 307 10.51 10.77 22.16
N VAL A 308 10.39 12.09 22.26
CA VAL A 308 9.17 12.83 21.96
C VAL A 308 9.18 13.28 20.51
N ALA A 309 8.05 13.14 19.82
CA ALA A 309 7.87 13.64 18.46
C ALA A 309 7.93 15.18 18.44
N LYS A 310 8.58 15.74 17.42
CA LYS A 310 8.55 17.19 17.20
C LYS A 310 7.22 17.56 16.55
N LEU A 311 6.45 18.41 17.21
CA LEU A 311 5.19 18.88 16.66
C LEU A 311 5.46 19.92 15.57
N GLY A 312 4.83 19.77 14.42
CA GLY A 312 4.75 20.77 13.35
C GLY A 312 3.50 21.63 13.48
N LYS A 313 3.05 22.16 12.34
CA LYS A 313 1.79 22.88 12.18
C LYS A 313 1.12 22.40 10.91
N SER A 314 -0.11 21.92 11.01
CA SER A 314 -0.87 21.47 9.85
C SER A 314 -1.35 22.63 8.95
N ASP A 315 -1.44 23.85 9.49
CA ASP A 315 -1.80 25.05 8.72
C ASP A 315 -0.70 25.51 7.74
N ASN A 316 0.54 25.02 7.93
CA ASN A 316 1.67 25.42 7.10
C ASN A 316 1.96 24.46 5.94
N ILE A 317 1.31 23.30 5.89
CA ILE A 317 1.53 22.33 4.81
C ILE A 317 0.71 22.69 3.58
N GLN A 318 1.24 22.35 2.42
CA GLN A 318 0.63 22.61 1.12
C GLN A 318 0.49 21.32 0.31
N VAL A 319 -0.45 21.33 -0.64
CA VAL A 319 -0.59 20.25 -1.61
C VAL A 319 0.70 20.16 -2.43
N GLY A 320 1.27 18.95 -2.49
CA GLY A 320 2.54 18.68 -3.12
C GLY A 320 3.73 18.55 -2.16
N ASP A 321 3.59 18.94 -0.88
CA ASP A 321 4.63 18.75 0.12
C ASP A 321 4.90 17.26 0.34
N GLU A 322 6.19 16.87 0.39
CA GLU A 322 6.59 15.50 0.69
C GLU A 322 6.33 15.16 2.15
N VAL A 323 5.73 13.99 2.39
CA VAL A 323 5.41 13.48 3.72
C VAL A 323 5.79 12.01 3.87
N LEU A 324 6.07 11.62 5.12
CA LEU A 324 6.28 10.21 5.48
C LEU A 324 5.18 9.77 6.45
N ALA A 325 4.51 8.69 6.11
CA ALA A 325 3.63 8.01 7.03
C ALA A 325 4.40 6.89 7.73
N ILE A 326 4.42 6.95 9.06
CA ILE A 326 5.20 6.08 9.92
C ILE A 326 4.25 5.37 10.87
N GLY A 327 4.37 4.04 10.93
CA GLY A 327 3.65 3.19 11.86
C GLY A 327 4.54 2.10 12.43
N SER A 328 4.02 1.40 13.43
CA SER A 328 4.68 0.27 14.06
C SER A 328 3.72 -0.92 14.20
N PRO A 329 3.22 -1.46 13.07
CA PRO A 329 2.30 -2.58 13.12
C PRO A 329 2.97 -3.80 13.79
N LEU A 330 2.24 -4.50 14.66
CA LEU A 330 2.62 -5.77 15.27
C LEU A 330 3.88 -5.75 16.17
N GLY A 331 4.41 -4.58 16.52
CA GLY A 331 5.57 -4.47 17.43
C GLY A 331 6.92 -4.99 16.90
N LEU A 332 6.99 -5.42 15.63
CA LEU A 332 8.18 -6.01 15.04
C LEU A 332 8.66 -5.31 13.76
N SER A 333 7.83 -4.53 13.12
CA SER A 333 8.19 -3.90 11.85
C SER A 333 7.80 -2.42 11.85
N LYS A 334 8.82 -1.59 11.97
CA LYS A 334 8.72 -0.17 11.70
C LYS A 334 8.37 -0.03 10.21
N THR A 335 7.18 0.47 9.91
CA THR A 335 6.75 0.71 8.54
C THR A 335 6.87 2.19 8.23
N VAL A 336 7.56 2.51 7.15
CA VAL A 336 7.68 3.87 6.63
C VAL A 336 7.23 3.84 5.17
N THR A 337 6.28 4.69 4.84
CA THR A 337 5.86 4.93 3.46
C THR A 337 6.00 6.41 3.14
N SER A 338 6.42 6.73 1.93
CA SER A 338 6.57 8.12 1.46
C SER A 338 5.51 8.46 0.44
N GLY A 339 5.13 9.71 0.42
CA GLY A 339 4.18 10.27 -0.52
C GLY A 339 4.17 11.79 -0.42
N ILE A 340 3.09 12.39 -0.89
CA ILE A 340 2.87 13.84 -0.82
C ILE A 340 1.53 14.14 -0.15
N VAL A 341 1.36 15.39 0.26
CA VAL A 341 0.04 15.94 0.58
C VAL A 341 -0.76 16.05 -0.72
N SER A 342 -1.77 15.21 -0.88
CA SER A 342 -2.60 15.17 -2.10
C SER A 342 -3.76 16.18 -2.06
N ALA A 343 -4.29 16.45 -0.86
CA ALA A 343 -5.33 17.44 -0.63
C ALA A 343 -5.39 17.81 0.87
N LEU A 344 -5.97 18.99 1.14
CA LEU A 344 -6.23 19.50 2.48
C LEU A 344 -7.73 19.69 2.67
N HIS A 345 -8.16 19.78 3.92
CA HIS A 345 -9.55 20.05 4.30
C HIS A 345 -10.57 19.11 3.68
N ARG A 346 -10.22 17.80 3.62
CA ARG A 346 -11.13 16.77 3.13
C ARG A 346 -12.06 16.31 4.24
N PRO A 347 -13.39 16.44 4.07
CA PRO A 347 -14.34 15.85 4.99
C PRO A 347 -14.32 14.32 4.82
N VAL A 348 -13.92 13.62 5.85
CA VAL A 348 -13.87 12.16 5.85
C VAL A 348 -14.67 11.64 7.03
N ALA A 349 -15.75 10.93 6.72
CA ALA A 349 -16.49 10.17 7.73
C ALA A 349 -15.75 8.88 8.04
N LEU A 350 -15.53 8.63 9.34
CA LEU A 350 -14.88 7.43 9.86
C LEU A 350 -15.90 6.65 10.67
N GLU A 351 -16.14 5.42 10.24
CA GLU A 351 -16.94 4.44 10.99
C GLU A 351 -16.05 3.21 11.17
N GLY A 352 -15.62 2.95 12.40
CA GLY A 352 -14.80 1.79 12.72
C GLY A 352 -15.68 0.56 12.93
N GLU A 353 -15.47 -0.50 12.16
CA GLU A 353 -16.11 -1.79 12.40
C GLU A 353 -15.70 -2.32 13.79
N GLY A 354 -16.66 -2.60 14.65
CA GLY A 354 -16.41 -3.01 16.04
C GLY A 354 -15.93 -1.89 16.98
N SER A 355 -15.92 -0.63 16.53
CA SER A 355 -15.56 0.56 17.29
C SER A 355 -16.78 1.45 17.55
N ASP A 356 -16.71 2.28 18.59
CA ASP A 356 -17.68 3.36 18.84
C ASP A 356 -17.32 4.67 18.10
N THR A 357 -16.31 4.64 17.25
CA THR A 357 -15.90 5.79 16.43
C THR A 357 -17.01 6.15 15.44
N LYS A 358 -17.47 7.39 15.53
CA LYS A 358 -18.40 8.05 14.58
C LYS A 358 -17.88 9.44 14.32
N ALA A 359 -16.72 9.51 13.69
CA ALA A 359 -15.99 10.75 13.47
C ALA A 359 -16.26 11.31 12.07
N VAL A 360 -16.24 12.63 11.97
CA VAL A 360 -16.02 13.33 10.72
C VAL A 360 -14.82 14.23 10.93
N ILE A 361 -13.75 13.97 10.19
CA ILE A 361 -12.48 14.69 10.33
C ILE A 361 -12.21 15.62 9.15
N ASP A 362 -11.53 16.73 9.42
CA ASP A 362 -11.00 17.65 8.40
C ASP A 362 -9.62 17.15 7.94
N ALA A 363 -9.60 16.11 7.11
CA ALA A 363 -8.42 15.31 6.88
C ALA A 363 -7.38 15.97 5.96
N VAL A 364 -6.11 15.72 6.27
CA VAL A 364 -5.00 15.78 5.31
C VAL A 364 -5.03 14.48 4.51
N GLN A 365 -5.16 14.59 3.18
CA GLN A 365 -5.10 13.47 2.26
C GLN A 365 -3.67 13.28 1.76
N THR A 366 -3.19 12.04 1.71
CA THR A 366 -1.87 11.68 1.19
C THR A 366 -1.95 10.42 0.33
N ASP A 367 -1.03 10.27 -0.62
CA ASP A 367 -0.82 9.04 -1.39
C ASP A 367 0.24 8.12 -0.74
N ALA A 368 0.89 8.57 0.34
CA ALA A 368 1.67 7.66 1.20
C ALA A 368 0.79 6.49 1.64
N SER A 369 1.28 5.27 1.49
CA SER A 369 0.48 4.08 1.76
C SER A 369 0.14 3.97 3.25
N ILE A 370 -1.12 4.19 3.59
CA ILE A 370 -1.70 3.90 4.90
C ILE A 370 -2.34 2.52 4.82
N ASN A 371 -2.02 1.64 5.76
CA ASN A 371 -2.56 0.28 5.85
C ASN A 371 -2.88 -0.05 7.31
N PRO A 372 -3.68 -1.11 7.57
CA PRO A 372 -3.95 -1.56 8.93
C PRO A 372 -2.66 -1.72 9.74
N GLY A 373 -2.64 -1.09 10.92
CA GLY A 373 -1.47 -1.00 11.79
C GLY A 373 -0.71 0.34 11.74
N ASN A 374 -0.85 1.13 10.66
CA ASN A 374 -0.33 2.51 10.64
C ASN A 374 -1.27 3.50 11.37
N SER A 375 -2.53 3.14 11.59
CA SER A 375 -3.51 3.96 12.32
C SER A 375 -2.98 4.34 13.70
N GLY A 376 -3.08 5.62 14.05
CA GLY A 376 -2.51 6.22 15.27
C GLY A 376 -1.03 6.58 15.16
N GLY A 377 -0.36 6.20 14.07
CA GLY A 377 1.03 6.54 13.79
C GLY A 377 1.21 7.96 13.23
N ALA A 378 2.44 8.33 12.97
CA ALA A 378 2.81 9.67 12.57
C ALA A 378 2.70 9.91 11.06
N LEU A 379 2.16 11.05 10.66
CA LEU A 379 2.44 11.69 9.38
C LEU A 379 3.40 12.84 9.64
N VAL A 380 4.57 12.82 9.01
CA VAL A 380 5.63 13.83 9.24
C VAL A 380 6.08 14.46 7.94
N ASP A 381 6.56 15.71 8.04
CA ASP A 381 7.24 16.40 6.95
C ASP A 381 8.71 15.95 6.80
N MET A 382 9.42 16.50 5.82
CA MET A 382 10.80 16.15 5.53
C MET A 382 11.82 16.74 6.54
N GLU A 383 11.38 17.52 7.51
CA GLU A 383 12.14 17.97 8.69
C GLU A 383 11.87 17.08 9.92
N GLY A 384 11.02 16.05 9.79
CA GLY A 384 10.64 15.12 10.85
C GLY A 384 9.69 15.73 11.88
N ARG A 385 8.93 16.77 11.50
CA ARG A 385 7.90 17.36 12.35
C ARG A 385 6.57 16.67 12.08
N LEU A 386 5.86 16.35 13.13
CA LEU A 386 4.54 15.72 13.08
C LEU A 386 3.53 16.72 12.50
N VAL A 387 2.92 16.40 11.36
CA VAL A 387 1.91 17.21 10.68
C VAL A 387 0.52 16.59 10.74
N GLY A 388 0.43 15.32 11.15
CA GLY A 388 -0.85 14.64 11.36
C GLY A 388 -0.70 13.27 12.02
N ILE A 389 -1.84 12.68 12.38
CA ILE A 389 -1.95 11.30 12.87
C ILE A 389 -2.69 10.48 11.81
N ASN A 390 -2.02 9.44 11.31
CA ASN A 390 -2.61 8.51 10.33
C ASN A 390 -3.86 7.86 10.91
N THR A 391 -4.96 7.81 10.15
CA THR A 391 -6.20 7.22 10.70
C THR A 391 -6.88 6.23 9.77
N ALA A 392 -7.13 6.58 8.52
CA ALA A 392 -7.98 5.79 7.66
C ALA A 392 -7.46 5.68 6.22
N ILE A 393 -8.00 4.70 5.52
CA ILE A 393 -7.92 4.58 4.07
C ILE A 393 -9.33 4.54 3.50
N ARG A 394 -9.53 5.09 2.30
CA ARG A 394 -10.73 4.81 1.52
C ARG A 394 -10.39 3.68 0.54
N SER A 395 -10.83 2.47 0.86
CA SER A 395 -10.53 1.28 0.07
C SER A 395 -11.64 0.26 0.19
N GLU A 396 -12.07 -0.30 -0.92
CA GLU A 396 -13.01 -1.42 -0.96
C GLU A 396 -12.35 -2.77 -0.66
N SER A 397 -11.02 -2.84 -0.84
CA SER A 397 -10.24 -4.07 -0.66
C SER A 397 -9.50 -4.16 0.68
N GLY A 398 -9.59 -3.13 1.54
CA GLY A 398 -8.88 -3.05 2.83
C GLY A 398 -7.39 -2.71 2.73
N GLY A 399 -6.83 -2.54 1.53
CA GLY A 399 -5.45 -2.09 1.29
C GLY A 399 -5.39 -0.67 0.73
N SER A 400 -4.22 -0.01 0.83
CA SER A 400 -4.03 1.33 0.30
C SER A 400 -4.16 1.37 -1.23
N VAL A 401 -4.99 2.29 -1.72
CA VAL A 401 -5.16 2.61 -3.14
C VAL A 401 -4.68 4.03 -3.47
N GLY A 402 -3.77 4.59 -2.65
CA GLY A 402 -3.28 5.96 -2.79
C GLY A 402 -4.24 7.02 -2.20
N LEU A 403 -5.19 6.62 -1.38
CA LEU A 403 -6.13 7.49 -0.67
C LEU A 403 -6.00 7.26 0.83
N GLY A 404 -4.92 7.79 1.41
CA GLY A 404 -4.66 7.80 2.85
C GLY A 404 -5.11 9.11 3.47
N PHE A 405 -5.52 9.06 4.74
CA PHE A 405 -6.00 10.22 5.49
C PHE A 405 -5.33 10.30 6.85
N ALA A 406 -5.03 11.53 7.26
CA ALA A 406 -4.50 11.83 8.58
C ALA A 406 -5.26 12.97 9.24
N ILE A 407 -5.41 12.92 10.56
CA ILE A 407 -5.97 13.98 11.37
C ILE A 407 -4.91 15.07 11.54
N PRO A 408 -5.19 16.34 11.20
CA PRO A 408 -4.21 17.42 11.27
C PRO A 408 -3.64 17.61 12.67
N ILE A 409 -2.34 17.91 12.78
CA ILE A 409 -1.66 17.99 14.09
C ILE A 409 -2.19 19.11 14.99
N ASP A 410 -2.67 20.21 14.44
CA ASP A 410 -3.24 21.30 15.25
C ASP A 410 -4.54 20.85 15.93
N GLN A 411 -5.38 20.05 15.24
CA GLN A 411 -6.53 19.39 15.84
C GLN A 411 -6.12 18.36 16.88
N VAL A 412 -5.13 17.50 16.57
CA VAL A 412 -4.61 16.51 17.51
C VAL A 412 -4.12 17.16 18.80
N THR A 413 -3.37 18.24 18.69
CA THR A 413 -2.81 18.96 19.84
C THR A 413 -3.91 19.52 20.74
N ASN A 414 -4.92 20.16 20.14
CA ASN A 414 -6.07 20.72 20.89
C ASN A 414 -6.84 19.62 21.63
N VAL A 415 -7.18 18.54 20.94
CA VAL A 415 -7.91 17.40 21.53
C VAL A 415 -7.07 16.74 22.62
N ALA A 416 -5.79 16.43 22.34
CA ALA A 416 -4.91 15.79 23.31
C ALA A 416 -4.74 16.62 24.58
N GLN A 417 -4.53 17.92 24.48
CA GLN A 417 -4.44 18.82 25.64
C GLN A 417 -5.74 18.82 26.47
N THR A 418 -6.88 18.82 25.81
CA THR A 418 -8.19 18.76 26.49
C THR A 418 -8.38 17.40 27.17
N LEU A 419 -8.08 16.30 26.50
CA LEU A 419 -8.17 14.95 27.08
C LEU A 419 -7.22 14.74 28.25
N ILE A 420 -6.01 15.32 28.21
CA ILE A 420 -5.04 15.25 29.32
C ILE A 420 -5.55 16.05 30.54
N ARG A 421 -6.13 17.20 30.31
CA ARG A 421 -6.61 18.10 31.36
C ARG A 421 -7.94 17.64 31.96
N ASP A 422 -8.92 17.31 31.11
CA ASP A 422 -10.33 17.14 31.49
C ASP A 422 -10.81 15.67 31.38
N GLY A 423 -10.04 14.80 30.68
CA GLY A 423 -10.40 13.40 30.43
C GLY A 423 -11.45 13.20 29.34
N VAL A 424 -12.13 14.24 28.91
CA VAL A 424 -13.24 14.21 27.94
C VAL A 424 -13.15 15.43 27.02
N MET A 425 -13.53 15.25 25.77
CA MET A 425 -13.69 16.33 24.79
C MET A 425 -15.16 16.57 24.54
N HIS A 426 -15.55 17.83 24.53
CA HIS A 426 -16.88 18.30 24.12
C HIS A 426 -16.79 19.08 22.82
N HIS A 427 -17.79 18.93 21.98
CA HIS A 427 -17.85 19.59 20.68
C HIS A 427 -19.03 20.54 20.57
N ALA A 428 -18.84 21.59 19.78
CA ALA A 428 -19.95 22.45 19.39
C ALA A 428 -20.96 21.66 18.55
N GLN A 429 -22.23 21.86 18.80
CA GLN A 429 -23.32 21.23 18.06
C GLN A 429 -24.40 22.24 17.66
N LEU A 430 -25.02 21.96 16.51
CA LEU A 430 -26.16 22.69 15.99
C LEU A 430 -27.51 22.08 16.41
N GLY A 431 -27.51 20.74 16.59
CA GLY A 431 -28.70 19.98 16.97
C GLY A 431 -29.67 19.75 15.82
N VAL A 432 -29.12 19.39 14.66
CA VAL A 432 -29.88 18.92 13.50
C VAL A 432 -29.37 17.56 13.04
N SER A 433 -30.25 16.74 12.48
CA SER A 433 -29.85 15.67 11.58
C SER A 433 -29.97 16.15 10.15
N ALA A 434 -29.02 15.77 9.28
CA ALA A 434 -28.98 16.25 7.92
C ALA A 434 -28.62 15.14 6.92
N GLN A 435 -28.98 15.36 5.68
CA GLN A 435 -28.63 14.50 4.53
C GLN A 435 -28.00 15.37 3.45
N THR A 436 -27.05 14.80 2.72
CA THR A 436 -26.48 15.49 1.54
C THR A 436 -27.54 15.62 0.47
N LYS A 437 -27.72 16.82 -0.08
CA LYS A 437 -28.67 17.10 -1.14
C LYS A 437 -28.14 18.14 -2.12
N ASN A 438 -28.37 17.90 -3.39
CA ASN A 438 -28.18 18.91 -4.44
C ASN A 438 -29.36 19.87 -4.50
N VAL A 439 -29.08 21.15 -4.69
CA VAL A 439 -30.05 22.24 -4.74
C VAL A 439 -29.98 22.88 -6.11
N ALA A 440 -31.14 23.35 -6.61
CA ALA A 440 -31.26 24.09 -7.88
C ALA A 440 -30.60 23.38 -9.08
N ASN A 441 -31.29 22.38 -9.61
CA ASN A 441 -30.88 21.60 -10.80
C ASN A 441 -29.48 20.97 -10.69
N GLU A 442 -29.13 20.50 -9.49
CA GLU A 442 -27.84 19.86 -9.17
C GLU A 442 -26.60 20.77 -9.29
N VAL A 443 -26.78 22.08 -9.45
CA VAL A 443 -25.68 23.06 -9.54
C VAL A 443 -25.10 23.38 -8.17
N MET A 444 -25.91 23.33 -7.11
CA MET A 444 -25.47 23.55 -5.73
C MET A 444 -25.73 22.33 -4.88
N SER A 445 -24.76 21.98 -4.05
CA SER A 445 -24.87 20.95 -3.03
C SER A 445 -25.03 21.60 -1.65
N GLY A 446 -25.60 20.88 -0.69
CA GLY A 446 -25.75 21.33 0.68
C GLY A 446 -26.20 20.22 1.62
N ALA A 447 -26.32 20.55 2.90
CA ALA A 447 -26.86 19.67 3.93
C ALA A 447 -28.34 19.99 4.17
N ARG A 448 -29.24 19.12 3.69
CA ARG A 448 -30.67 19.23 3.94
C ARG A 448 -30.98 18.78 5.36
N VAL A 449 -31.60 19.65 6.14
CA VAL A 449 -32.11 19.35 7.48
C VAL A 449 -33.23 18.32 7.37
N ALA A 450 -33.03 17.15 7.95
CA ALA A 450 -34.01 16.07 8.03
C ALA A 450 -34.81 16.09 9.33
N ASP A 451 -34.19 16.58 10.42
CA ASP A 451 -34.83 16.73 11.73
C ASP A 451 -34.11 17.81 12.53
N VAL A 452 -34.85 18.48 13.42
CA VAL A 452 -34.31 19.50 14.34
C VAL A 452 -34.62 19.10 15.77
N THR A 453 -33.57 18.88 16.56
CA THR A 453 -33.72 18.51 17.97
C THR A 453 -34.41 19.62 18.75
N PRO A 454 -35.54 19.35 19.47
CA PRO A 454 -36.21 20.38 20.26
C PRO A 454 -35.29 21.02 21.30
N GLY A 455 -35.34 22.36 21.40
CA GLY A 455 -34.51 23.11 22.33
C GLY A 455 -33.05 23.30 21.94
N SER A 456 -32.64 22.74 20.80
CA SER A 456 -31.29 22.88 20.26
C SER A 456 -31.00 24.32 19.78
N PRO A 457 -29.72 24.63 19.50
CA PRO A 457 -29.34 25.89 18.84
C PRO A 457 -30.12 26.16 17.54
N ALA A 458 -30.25 25.17 16.70
CA ALA A 458 -31.00 25.24 15.44
C ALA A 458 -32.48 25.57 15.65
N ALA A 459 -33.13 24.87 16.59
CA ALA A 459 -34.53 25.14 16.94
C ALA A 459 -34.75 26.54 17.47
N LYS A 460 -33.87 27.02 18.36
CA LYS A 460 -33.91 28.38 18.92
C LYS A 460 -33.69 29.45 17.86
N ALA A 461 -32.88 29.18 16.88
CA ALA A 461 -32.58 30.09 15.76
C ALA A 461 -33.62 30.02 14.64
N GLY A 462 -34.63 29.13 14.72
CA GLY A 462 -35.69 29.00 13.74
C GLY A 462 -35.28 28.26 12.46
N ILE A 463 -34.28 27.43 12.53
CA ILE A 463 -33.98 26.42 11.48
C ILE A 463 -35.05 25.34 11.54
N VAL A 464 -35.57 24.94 10.42
CA VAL A 464 -36.66 23.95 10.30
C VAL A 464 -36.29 22.82 9.37
N GLU A 465 -37.05 21.73 9.47
CA GLU A 465 -36.94 20.60 8.52
C GLU A 465 -37.15 21.09 7.08
N GLY A 466 -36.35 20.58 6.16
CA GLY A 466 -36.39 20.95 4.75
C GLY A 466 -35.43 22.07 4.36
N ASP A 467 -34.92 22.87 5.30
CA ASP A 467 -33.87 23.83 5.04
C ASP A 467 -32.64 23.14 4.45
N VAL A 468 -31.94 23.78 3.53
CA VAL A 468 -30.68 23.27 2.99
C VAL A 468 -29.56 24.21 3.40
N ILE A 469 -28.74 23.78 4.35
CA ILE A 469 -27.58 24.55 4.84
C ILE A 469 -26.48 24.47 3.79
N VAL A 470 -25.97 25.63 3.38
CA VAL A 470 -24.95 25.77 2.33
C VAL A 470 -23.68 26.45 2.83
N LYS A 471 -23.72 27.07 4.03
CA LYS A 471 -22.54 27.72 4.65
C LYS A 471 -22.72 27.82 6.17
N VAL A 472 -21.63 27.67 6.93
CA VAL A 472 -21.57 27.96 8.38
C VAL A 472 -20.31 28.77 8.64
N GLY A 473 -20.48 29.99 9.16
CA GLY A 473 -19.38 30.95 9.25
C GLY A 473 -18.77 31.20 7.87
N ASP A 474 -17.47 30.98 7.74
CA ASP A 474 -16.75 31.12 6.46
C ASP A 474 -16.66 29.82 5.65
N ARG A 475 -17.04 28.67 6.22
CA ARG A 475 -16.93 27.35 5.57
C ARG A 475 -18.18 27.04 4.74
N GLU A 476 -17.96 26.72 3.46
CA GLU A 476 -19.00 26.21 2.58
C GLU A 476 -19.43 24.81 3.00
N VAL A 477 -20.71 24.50 2.85
CA VAL A 477 -21.32 23.22 3.19
C VAL A 477 -21.91 22.62 1.92
N THR A 478 -21.24 21.59 1.39
CA THR A 478 -21.66 20.86 0.19
C THR A 478 -22.27 19.51 0.51
N SER A 479 -22.11 19.03 1.74
CA SER A 479 -22.57 17.74 2.20
C SER A 479 -22.94 17.75 3.68
N ARG A 480 -23.56 16.64 4.14
CA ARG A 480 -23.77 16.39 5.57
C ARG A 480 -22.46 16.44 6.37
N ASP A 481 -21.43 15.82 5.87
CA ASP A 481 -20.14 15.70 6.58
C ASP A 481 -19.45 17.07 6.67
N GLU A 482 -19.55 17.90 5.61
CA GLU A 482 -19.12 19.29 5.68
C GLU A 482 -19.88 20.09 6.74
N LEU A 483 -21.18 19.88 6.90
CA LEU A 483 -21.94 20.53 7.97
C LEU A 483 -21.42 20.15 9.36
N VAL A 484 -21.19 18.86 9.59
CA VAL A 484 -20.64 18.39 10.88
C VAL A 484 -19.31 19.06 11.18
N LEU A 485 -18.40 19.09 10.21
CA LEU A 485 -17.09 19.74 10.37
C LEU A 485 -17.22 21.25 10.57
N ALA A 486 -18.03 21.92 9.74
CA ALA A 486 -18.22 23.36 9.83
C ALA A 486 -18.74 23.79 11.21
N VAL A 487 -19.49 22.93 11.88
CA VAL A 487 -19.96 23.17 13.25
C VAL A 487 -18.87 22.84 14.28
N GLN A 488 -18.22 21.67 14.18
CA GLN A 488 -17.22 21.20 15.14
C GLN A 488 -15.95 22.05 15.20
N LEU A 489 -15.60 22.75 14.12
CA LEU A 489 -14.45 23.65 14.07
C LEU A 489 -14.64 24.96 14.84
N ASN A 490 -15.87 25.25 15.25
CA ASN A 490 -16.17 26.41 16.11
C ASN A 490 -16.13 26.03 17.59
N LYS A 491 -16.04 27.01 18.45
CA LYS A 491 -16.06 26.82 19.90
C LYS A 491 -17.49 26.75 20.43
N ILE A 492 -17.67 26.05 21.53
CA ILE A 492 -18.91 26.06 22.28
C ILE A 492 -19.18 27.48 22.75
N GLY A 493 -20.39 27.99 22.49
CA GLY A 493 -20.80 29.34 22.80
C GLY A 493 -20.56 30.37 21.69
N ASP A 494 -19.84 30.01 20.62
CA ASP A 494 -19.68 30.93 19.47
C ASP A 494 -21.02 31.14 18.76
N THR A 495 -21.26 32.39 18.33
CA THR A 495 -22.39 32.72 17.46
C THR A 495 -21.91 32.78 16.03
N VAL A 496 -22.37 31.82 15.22
CA VAL A 496 -22.00 31.67 13.81
C VAL A 496 -23.20 31.99 12.91
N THR A 497 -22.93 32.57 11.74
CA THR A 497 -23.97 32.76 10.72
C THR A 497 -24.12 31.44 9.94
N VAL A 498 -25.31 30.87 9.99
CA VAL A 498 -25.70 29.70 9.16
C VAL A 498 -26.46 30.22 7.95
N GLN A 499 -25.89 30.07 6.76
CA GLN A 499 -26.57 30.40 5.51
C GLN A 499 -27.30 29.13 5.02
N LEU A 500 -28.57 29.26 4.79
CA LEU A 500 -29.43 28.17 4.32
C LEU A 500 -30.31 28.62 3.14
N ILE A 501 -30.85 27.64 2.43
CA ILE A 501 -31.85 27.84 1.38
C ILE A 501 -33.18 27.31 1.91
N ARG A 502 -34.16 28.21 1.99
CA ARG A 502 -35.54 27.94 2.37
C ARG A 502 -36.46 28.44 1.25
N ASP A 503 -37.30 27.56 0.71
CA ASP A 503 -38.22 27.88 -0.40
C ASP A 503 -37.53 28.59 -1.59
N GLY A 504 -36.31 28.10 -1.91
CA GLY A 504 -35.50 28.67 -3.00
C GLY A 504 -34.81 30.01 -2.71
N ARG A 505 -34.93 30.54 -1.50
CA ARG A 505 -34.30 31.82 -1.10
C ARG A 505 -33.17 31.57 -0.12
N ARG A 506 -32.08 32.31 -0.25
CA ARG A 506 -30.99 32.33 0.74
C ARG A 506 -31.43 33.10 1.97
N VAL A 507 -31.19 32.53 3.15
CA VAL A 507 -31.49 33.11 4.45
C VAL A 507 -30.25 32.93 5.33
N ASP A 508 -29.84 34.01 5.99
CA ASP A 508 -28.76 34.01 6.97
C ASP A 508 -29.36 33.98 8.38
N VAL A 509 -28.97 32.99 9.16
CA VAL A 509 -29.50 32.74 10.50
C VAL A 509 -28.35 32.75 11.49
N PRO A 510 -28.27 33.68 12.44
CA PRO A 510 -27.29 33.64 13.52
C PRO A 510 -27.65 32.53 14.51
N VAL A 511 -26.70 31.67 14.82
CA VAL A 511 -26.88 30.53 15.73
C VAL A 511 -25.78 30.53 16.78
N THR A 512 -26.14 30.49 18.06
CA THR A 512 -25.18 30.31 19.16
C THR A 512 -25.06 28.82 19.45
N LEU A 513 -23.86 28.25 19.17
CA LEU A 513 -23.58 26.84 19.32
C LEU A 513 -23.55 26.42 20.79
N GLN A 514 -23.99 25.20 21.08
CA GLN A 514 -23.99 24.61 22.43
C GLN A 514 -23.07 23.39 22.48
N SER A 515 -22.75 22.94 23.69
CA SER A 515 -22.07 21.66 23.91
C SER A 515 -22.96 20.49 23.53
N ASP A 516 -22.34 19.42 23.04
CA ASP A 516 -22.96 18.11 22.84
C ASP A 516 -23.26 17.38 24.15
#